data_44a7f5e6e0560a7a4a841a2ee1d05281
#
_entry.id   44a7f5e6e0560a7a4a841a2ee1d05281
#
_cell.length_a   1.000
_cell.length_b   1.000
_cell.length_c   1.000
_cell.angle_alpha   90.00
_cell.angle_beta   90.00
_cell.angle_gamma   90.00
#
_symmetry.space_group_name_H-M   'P 1'
#
loop_
_entity.id
_entity.type
_entity.pdbx_description
1 polymer ?
#
loop_
_entity_poly.entity_id
_entity_poly.type
_entity_poly.pdbx_seq_one_letter_code
_entity_poly.pdbx_strand_id
1 'polypeptide(L)'
;NITLTQEEIDLLAKIVWLESQGEPTEGQEAVVEVVFNRMASEKYPDTLYDVLSQGNPTQFCSWKNRERANPTEKEYTSIHEVLNGNTHILRNDTLYFSTEPLTPRLDQKIGGHSFCY
;
A
#
# COMPACT_ATOMS: atom_id res chain seq x y z
N ASN A 1 12.26 -1.83 -11.30
CA ASN A 1 12.62 -2.04 -9.90
C ASN A 1 12.50 -0.77 -9.10
N ILE A 2 11.90 -0.88 -7.93
CA ILE A 2 11.71 0.24 -7.03
C ILE A 2 12.84 0.25 -6.01
N THR A 3 13.45 1.41 -5.84
CA THR A 3 14.46 1.62 -4.81
C THR A 3 13.96 2.71 -3.87
N LEU A 4 13.96 2.43 -2.58
CA LEU A 4 13.51 3.36 -1.57
C LEU A 4 14.63 3.69 -0.59
N THR A 5 14.67 4.95 -0.16
CA THR A 5 15.55 5.34 0.95
C THR A 5 14.97 4.85 2.26
N GLN A 6 15.78 4.84 3.31
CA GLN A 6 15.28 4.46 4.63
C GLN A 6 14.17 5.40 5.10
N GLU A 7 14.28 6.68 4.80
CA GLU A 7 13.22 7.64 5.15
C GLU A 7 11.90 7.30 4.45
N GLU A 8 11.98 6.89 3.20
CA GLU A 8 10.79 6.49 2.45
C GLU A 8 10.20 5.19 3.01
N ILE A 9 11.03 4.25 3.39
CA ILE A 9 10.58 3.00 4.01
C ILE A 9 9.89 3.31 5.34
N ASP A 10 10.46 4.20 6.15
CA ASP A 10 9.85 4.59 7.43
C ASP A 10 8.49 5.25 7.20
N LEU A 11 8.39 6.12 6.22
CA LEU A 11 7.13 6.78 5.88
C LEU A 11 6.08 5.77 5.43
N LEU A 12 6.47 4.86 4.55
CA LEU A 12 5.57 3.82 4.07
C LEU A 12 5.12 2.92 5.22
N ALA A 13 6.03 2.58 6.13
CA ALA A 13 5.68 1.75 7.29
C ALA A 13 4.60 2.40 8.16
N LYS A 14 4.65 3.71 8.33
CA LYS A 14 3.62 4.45 9.07
C LYS A 14 2.27 4.32 8.39
N ILE A 15 2.24 4.48 7.08
CA ILE A 15 0.98 4.40 6.33
C ILE A 15 0.43 2.97 6.34
N VAL A 16 1.29 1.97 6.15
CA VAL A 16 0.86 0.57 6.19
C VAL A 16 0.29 0.22 7.56
N TRP A 17 0.94 0.68 8.63
CA TRP A 17 0.45 0.44 9.98
C TRP A 17 -0.94 1.04 10.19
N LEU A 18 -1.15 2.27 9.73
CA LEU A 18 -2.44 2.95 9.89
C LEU A 18 -3.54 2.31 9.04
N GLU A 19 -3.20 1.87 7.82
CA GLU A 19 -4.20 1.34 6.88
C GLU A 19 -4.56 -0.11 7.14
N SER A 20 -3.63 -0.90 7.68
CA SER A 20 -3.81 -2.35 7.75
C SER A 20 -3.51 -2.95 9.12
N GLN A 21 -3.65 -2.15 10.16
CA GLN A 21 -3.51 -2.61 11.52
C GLN A 21 -4.53 -3.71 11.79
N GLY A 22 -4.07 -4.84 12.33
CA GLY A 22 -4.94 -5.98 12.60
C GLY A 22 -5.21 -6.87 11.39
N GLU A 23 -4.72 -6.50 10.20
CA GLU A 23 -4.87 -7.34 9.02
C GLU A 23 -3.83 -8.45 9.01
N PRO A 24 -4.10 -9.58 8.32
CA PRO A 24 -3.08 -10.63 8.18
C PRO A 24 -1.89 -10.10 7.38
N THR A 25 -0.76 -10.78 7.52
CA THR A 25 0.47 -10.40 6.82
C THR A 25 0.24 -10.24 5.31
N GLU A 26 -0.49 -11.16 4.70
CA GLU A 26 -0.81 -11.08 3.28
C GLU A 26 -1.56 -9.80 2.94
N GLY A 27 -2.48 -9.37 3.82
CA GLY A 27 -3.22 -8.13 3.63
C GLY A 27 -2.33 -6.91 3.69
N GLN A 28 -1.36 -6.90 4.60
CA GLN A 28 -0.38 -5.80 4.65
C GLN A 28 0.50 -5.78 3.40
N GLU A 29 0.96 -6.94 2.97
CA GLU A 29 1.77 -7.03 1.76
C GLU A 29 0.98 -6.55 0.55
N ALA A 30 -0.31 -6.89 0.48
CA ALA A 30 -1.16 -6.42 -0.61
C ALA A 30 -1.29 -4.90 -0.62
N VAL A 31 -1.41 -4.26 0.54
CA VAL A 31 -1.44 -2.79 0.61
C VAL A 31 -0.14 -2.21 0.04
N VAL A 32 1.00 -2.79 0.40
CA VAL A 32 2.29 -2.34 -0.14
C VAL A 32 2.33 -2.54 -1.65
N GLU A 33 1.81 -3.67 -2.15
CA GLU A 33 1.77 -3.91 -3.60
C GLU A 33 0.94 -2.85 -4.33
N VAL A 34 -0.19 -2.42 -3.74
CA VAL A 34 -0.99 -1.34 -4.32
C VAL A 34 -0.17 -0.06 -4.45
N VAL A 35 0.57 0.31 -3.40
CA VAL A 35 1.41 1.49 -3.43
C VAL A 35 2.42 1.42 -4.57
N PHE A 36 3.10 0.28 -4.71
CA PHE A 36 4.11 0.12 -5.75
C PHE A 36 3.48 0.05 -7.14
N ASN A 37 2.31 -0.55 -7.27
CA ASN A 37 1.57 -0.54 -8.53
C ASN A 37 1.21 0.88 -8.93
N ARG A 38 0.80 1.72 -7.98
CA ARG A 38 0.50 3.13 -8.26
C ARG A 38 1.74 3.88 -8.73
N MET A 39 2.89 3.65 -8.10
CA MET A 39 4.14 4.30 -8.51
C MET A 39 4.53 3.92 -9.94
N ALA A 40 4.18 2.73 -10.38
CA ALA A 40 4.48 2.26 -11.73
C ALA A 40 3.41 2.64 -12.74
N SER A 41 2.27 3.15 -12.30
CA SER A 41 1.14 3.48 -13.17
C SER A 41 1.23 4.91 -13.68
N GLU A 42 0.86 5.10 -14.94
CA GLU A 42 0.79 6.44 -15.53
C GLU A 42 -0.32 7.30 -14.91
N LYS A 43 -1.26 6.67 -14.21
CA LYS A 43 -2.38 7.38 -13.57
C LYS A 43 -2.01 8.07 -12.28
N TYR A 44 -0.83 7.80 -11.74
CA TYR A 44 -0.38 8.29 -10.44
C TYR A 44 1.00 8.90 -10.56
N PRO A 45 1.38 9.77 -9.60
CA PRO A 45 2.76 10.23 -9.51
C PRO A 45 3.71 9.04 -9.35
N ASP A 46 4.97 9.23 -9.72
CA ASP A 46 5.95 8.14 -9.69
C ASP A 46 6.82 8.11 -8.44
N THR A 47 6.64 9.05 -7.52
CA THR A 47 7.37 9.01 -6.24
C THR A 47 6.49 8.50 -5.12
N LEU A 48 7.11 7.86 -4.15
CA LEU A 48 6.39 7.34 -2.98
C LEU A 48 5.65 8.44 -2.24
N TYR A 49 6.35 9.55 -1.95
CA TYR A 49 5.76 10.66 -1.22
C TYR A 49 4.48 11.16 -1.91
N ASP A 50 4.56 11.38 -3.21
CA ASP A 50 3.43 11.92 -3.95
C ASP A 50 2.27 10.93 -4.05
N VAL A 51 2.57 9.65 -4.21
CA VAL A 51 1.53 8.61 -4.21
C VAL A 51 0.79 8.58 -2.87
N LEU A 52 1.52 8.69 -1.77
CA LEU A 52 0.91 8.61 -0.45
C LEU A 52 0.15 9.89 -0.08
N SER A 53 0.61 11.04 -0.54
CA SER A 53 0.05 12.34 -0.14
C SER A 53 -1.00 12.89 -1.09
N GLN A 54 -0.97 12.54 -2.37
CA GLN A 54 -1.79 13.16 -3.41
C GLN A 54 -2.74 12.20 -4.09
N GLY A 55 -2.90 11.04 -3.84
CA GLY A 55 -3.68 10.09 -4.61
C GLY A 55 -5.08 10.58 -4.98
N ASN A 56 -5.47 10.40 -6.23
CA ASN A 56 -6.82 10.62 -6.72
C ASN A 56 -7.23 9.42 -7.58
N PRO A 57 -8.39 8.79 -7.36
CA PRO A 57 -9.47 9.23 -6.48
C PRO A 57 -9.21 8.95 -5.00
N THR A 58 -8.19 8.19 -4.69
CA THR A 58 -8.02 7.67 -3.35
C THR A 58 -6.72 8.13 -2.71
N GLN A 59 -6.76 9.30 -2.12
CA GLN A 59 -5.76 9.71 -1.17
C GLN A 59 -5.84 8.76 0.02
N PHE A 60 -4.69 8.39 0.59
CA PHE A 60 -4.67 7.60 1.82
C PHE A 60 -5.18 8.46 2.97
N CYS A 61 -6.29 8.07 3.57
CA CYS A 61 -6.87 8.79 4.71
C CYS A 61 -5.88 8.89 5.86
N SER A 62 -4.99 7.92 5.96
CA SER A 62 -3.97 7.84 6.99
C SER A 62 -2.90 8.93 6.88
N TRP A 63 -2.78 9.60 5.73
CA TRP A 63 -1.73 10.59 5.53
C TRP A 63 -1.72 11.67 6.62
N LYS A 64 -2.89 12.15 7.01
CA LYS A 64 -3.01 13.19 8.04
C LYS A 64 -2.57 12.70 9.42
N ASN A 65 -2.64 11.40 9.64
CA ASN A 65 -2.40 10.79 10.95
C ASN A 65 -1.03 10.14 11.05
N ARG A 66 -0.16 10.33 10.05
CA ARG A 66 1.11 9.61 10.00
C ARG A 66 2.01 9.85 11.22
N GLU A 67 1.89 11.02 11.84
CA GLU A 67 2.67 11.31 13.03
C GLU A 67 2.24 10.49 14.26
N ARG A 68 1.04 9.91 14.20
CA ARG A 68 0.52 9.07 15.28
C ARG A 68 0.88 7.60 15.08
N ALA A 69 1.41 7.26 13.92
CA ALA A 69 1.71 5.87 13.59
C ALA A 69 2.88 5.36 14.42
N ASN A 70 2.81 4.10 14.79
CA ASN A 70 3.84 3.44 15.56
C ASN A 70 4.16 2.09 14.91
N PRO A 71 4.76 2.11 13.71
CA PRO A 71 4.98 0.88 12.96
C PRO A 71 5.86 -0.09 13.73
N THR A 72 5.60 -1.36 13.53
CA THR A 72 6.31 -2.45 14.18
C THR A 72 7.14 -3.20 13.15
N GLU A 73 7.90 -4.19 13.62
CA GLU A 73 8.68 -5.04 12.75
C GLU A 73 7.84 -5.68 11.63
N LYS A 74 6.57 -5.97 11.92
CA LYS A 74 5.66 -6.59 10.97
C LYS A 74 5.51 -5.75 9.69
N GLU A 75 5.33 -4.43 9.84
CA GLU A 75 5.19 -3.53 8.70
C GLU A 75 6.47 -3.46 7.88
N TYR A 76 7.60 -3.36 8.56
CA TYR A 76 8.90 -3.33 7.86
C TYR A 76 9.17 -4.64 7.12
N THR A 77 8.84 -5.77 7.73
CA THR A 77 9.02 -7.07 7.07
C THR A 77 8.13 -7.17 5.82
N SER A 78 6.88 -6.74 5.93
CA SER A 78 5.97 -6.75 4.78
C SER A 78 6.50 -5.90 3.63
N ILE A 79 7.02 -4.71 3.95
CA ILE A 79 7.60 -3.83 2.93
C ILE A 79 8.80 -4.48 2.25
N HIS A 80 9.70 -5.06 3.04
CA HIS A 80 10.89 -5.68 2.48
C HIS A 80 10.55 -6.90 1.61
N GLU A 81 9.55 -7.68 1.99
CA GLU A 81 9.14 -8.82 1.18
C GLU A 81 8.63 -8.39 -0.19
N VAL A 82 7.80 -7.34 -0.22
CA VAL A 82 7.30 -6.83 -1.50
C VAL A 82 8.43 -6.17 -2.30
N LEU A 83 9.25 -5.37 -1.63
CA LEU A 83 10.35 -4.65 -2.27
C LEU A 83 11.35 -5.61 -2.90
N ASN A 84 11.59 -6.75 -2.27
CA ASN A 84 12.52 -7.77 -2.76
C ASN A 84 11.90 -8.69 -3.81
N GLY A 85 10.66 -8.47 -4.19
CA GLY A 85 10.01 -9.27 -5.23
C GLY A 85 9.55 -10.64 -4.76
N ASN A 86 9.40 -10.83 -3.46
CA ASN A 86 9.01 -12.12 -2.88
C ASN A 86 7.52 -12.35 -2.86
N THR A 87 6.72 -11.36 -3.27
CA THR A 87 5.27 -11.47 -3.26
C THR A 87 4.70 -11.14 -4.64
N HIS A 88 3.60 -11.82 -4.99
CA HIS A 88 2.84 -11.57 -6.21
C HIS A 88 1.38 -11.82 -5.90
N ILE A 89 0.87 -11.11 -4.90
CA ILE A 89 -0.49 -11.33 -4.39
C ILE A 89 -1.52 -10.76 -5.35
N LEU A 90 -1.26 -9.54 -5.84
CA LEU A 90 -2.21 -8.78 -6.65
C LEU A 90 -1.76 -8.72 -8.10
N ARG A 91 -2.71 -8.37 -8.97
CA ARG A 91 -2.40 -8.02 -10.36
C ARG A 91 -1.56 -6.73 -10.36
N ASN A 92 -0.76 -6.57 -11.40
CA ASN A 92 0.08 -5.38 -11.55
C ASN A 92 -0.74 -4.10 -11.72
N ASP A 93 -1.99 -4.20 -12.14
CA ASP A 93 -2.88 -3.07 -12.34
C ASP A 93 -3.90 -2.89 -11.22
N THR A 94 -3.75 -3.59 -10.11
CA THR A 94 -4.60 -3.40 -8.95
C THR A 94 -4.15 -2.16 -8.21
N LEU A 95 -4.96 -1.10 -8.28
CA LEU A 95 -4.60 0.24 -7.84
C LEU A 95 -5.45 0.74 -6.67
N TYR A 96 -6.48 0.00 -6.28
CA TYR A 96 -7.47 0.47 -5.29
C TYR A 96 -7.68 -0.56 -4.21
N PHE A 97 -7.87 -0.08 -2.98
CA PHE A 97 -8.33 -0.95 -1.90
C PHE A 97 -9.20 -0.15 -0.94
N SER A 98 -10.17 -0.83 -0.35
CA SER A 98 -11.08 -0.25 0.64
C SER A 98 -11.85 -1.37 1.30
N THR A 99 -12.61 -1.06 2.34
CA THR A 99 -13.49 -2.05 2.97
C THR A 99 -14.56 -2.54 1.99
N GLU A 100 -15.04 -1.65 1.12
CA GLU A 100 -15.95 -2.03 0.04
C GLU A 100 -15.25 -1.85 -1.29
N PRO A 101 -15.58 -2.66 -2.31
CA PRO A 101 -14.93 -2.50 -3.61
C PRO A 101 -15.17 -1.11 -4.20
N LEU A 102 -14.08 -0.45 -4.61
CA LEU A 102 -14.15 0.88 -5.22
C LEU A 102 -14.47 0.82 -6.72
N THR A 103 -14.26 -0.34 -7.34
CA THR A 103 -14.59 -0.56 -8.74
C THR A 103 -15.29 -1.91 -8.87
N PRO A 104 -16.00 -2.17 -9.99
CA PRO A 104 -16.61 -3.49 -10.19
C PRO A 104 -15.60 -4.58 -10.55
N ARG A 105 -14.32 -4.23 -10.72
CA ARG A 105 -13.28 -5.19 -11.08
C ARG A 105 -12.48 -5.58 -9.84
N LEU A 106 -13.00 -6.54 -9.10
CA LEU A 106 -12.37 -7.05 -7.90
C LEU A 106 -11.24 -8.01 -8.25
N ASP A 107 -10.04 -7.74 -7.73
CA ASP A 107 -8.94 -8.70 -7.80
C ASP A 107 -9.09 -9.72 -6.68
N GLN A 108 -9.03 -9.25 -5.43
CA GLN A 108 -9.12 -10.13 -4.27
C GLN A 108 -9.70 -9.38 -3.08
N LYS A 109 -10.30 -10.15 -2.18
CA LYS A 109 -10.64 -9.66 -0.86
C LYS A 109 -9.74 -10.38 0.14
N ILE A 110 -9.00 -9.61 0.94
CA ILE A 110 -8.07 -10.15 1.94
C ILE A 110 -8.37 -9.45 3.25
N GLY A 111 -8.72 -10.23 4.28
CA GLY A 111 -9.11 -9.65 5.57
C GLY A 111 -10.27 -8.69 5.38
N GLY A 112 -10.13 -7.48 5.88
CA GLY A 112 -11.15 -6.45 5.78
C GLY A 112 -11.09 -5.59 4.52
N HIS A 113 -10.17 -5.88 3.59
CA HIS A 113 -9.96 -5.05 2.41
C HIS A 113 -10.34 -5.75 1.11
N SER A 114 -11.00 -4.99 0.23
CA SER A 114 -11.27 -5.41 -1.15
C SER A 114 -10.30 -4.70 -2.07
N PHE A 115 -9.53 -5.46 -2.85
CA PHE A 115 -8.51 -4.95 -3.76
C PHE A 115 -9.04 -5.00 -5.19
N CYS A 116 -9.01 -3.85 -5.87
CA CYS A 116 -9.66 -3.68 -7.18
C CYS A 116 -8.72 -3.07 -8.22
N TYR A 117 -9.09 -3.29 -9.48
CA TYR A 117 -8.36 -2.71 -10.59
C TYR A 117 -9.27 -2.05 -11.63
#